data_5a1ebf817beff1521b342ec4335327c8
#
_entry.id   5a1ebf817beff1521b342ec4335327c8
#
_cell.length_a   1.000
_cell.length_b   1.000
_cell.length_c   1.000
_cell.angle_alpha   90.00
_cell.angle_beta   90.00
_cell.angle_gamma   90.00
#
_symmetry.space_group_name_H-M   'P 1'
#
loop_
_entity.id
_entity.type
_entity.pdbx_description
1 polymer ?
#
loop_
_entity_poly.entity_id
_entity_poly.type
_entity_poly.pdbx_seq_one_letter_code
_entity_poly.pdbx_strand_id
1 'polypeptide(L)'
;QTFIYVEKNIKPHLLNLATFRIKQLATESINSTITEAISRSKHYDQLVEWKTDASGKITGLSLNYAQHMQIVSEAIEHVESLLGQLSTRPEKIPLGLALGSALLGSMGPDIAVSFRPVGHAKIDLKSRESDAGINMVLVEVYMQIHAELMIIVPFGTQPEVVTSEVPISYVLVVGDVPMYYFDNKGNPAGPWQQHVIPNIALPVGPHEDRNGEGHD
;
A
#
# COMPACT_ATOMS: atom_id res chain seq x y z
N GLN A 1 19.99 -44.22 5.90
CA GLN A 1 20.81 -43.01 6.13
C GLN A 1 20.57 -41.92 5.07
N THR A 2 20.44 -42.28 3.81
CA THR A 2 20.15 -41.31 2.70
C THR A 2 18.83 -40.55 2.90
N PHE A 3 17.79 -41.23 3.39
CA PHE A 3 16.48 -40.63 3.65
C PHE A 3 16.54 -39.56 4.74
N ILE A 4 17.27 -39.85 5.82
CA ILE A 4 17.43 -38.88 6.96
C ILE A 4 18.25 -37.66 6.53
N TYR A 5 19.22 -37.84 5.63
CA TYR A 5 19.99 -36.73 5.08
C TYR A 5 19.14 -35.79 4.22
N VAL A 6 18.31 -36.37 3.33
CA VAL A 6 17.35 -35.61 2.51
C VAL A 6 16.35 -34.83 3.37
N GLU A 7 15.81 -35.49 4.37
CA GLU A 7 14.81 -34.85 5.27
C GLU A 7 15.38 -33.71 6.12
N LYS A 8 16.65 -33.85 6.57
CA LYS A 8 17.28 -32.81 7.41
C LYS A 8 17.86 -31.63 6.62
N ASN A 9 18.44 -31.90 5.46
CA ASN A 9 19.21 -30.89 4.74
C ASN A 9 18.49 -30.32 3.52
N ILE A 10 17.75 -31.13 2.77
CA ILE A 10 17.13 -30.69 1.51
C ILE A 10 15.74 -30.10 1.76
N LYS A 11 14.95 -30.72 2.62
CA LYS A 11 13.56 -30.30 2.90
C LYS A 11 13.44 -28.83 3.30
N PRO A 12 14.22 -28.28 4.27
CA PRO A 12 14.05 -26.88 4.69
C PRO A 12 14.43 -25.89 3.56
N HIS A 13 15.50 -26.19 2.81
CA HIS A 13 15.89 -25.34 1.67
C HIS A 13 14.86 -25.37 0.54
N LEU A 14 14.33 -26.54 0.24
CA LEU A 14 13.29 -26.72 -0.76
C LEU A 14 12.00 -26.01 -0.35
N LEU A 15 11.56 -26.13 0.92
CA LEU A 15 10.39 -25.44 1.43
C LEU A 15 10.55 -23.92 1.36
N ASN A 16 11.68 -23.39 1.81
CA ASN A 16 11.95 -21.95 1.75
C ASN A 16 11.92 -21.42 0.31
N LEU A 17 12.55 -22.14 -0.61
CA LEU A 17 12.58 -21.73 -2.02
C LEU A 17 11.20 -21.85 -2.67
N ALA A 18 10.47 -22.93 -2.37
CA ALA A 18 9.10 -23.14 -2.83
C ALA A 18 8.19 -22.02 -2.30
N THR A 19 8.29 -21.69 -1.01
CA THR A 19 7.55 -20.61 -0.38
C THR A 19 7.82 -19.30 -1.08
N PHE A 20 9.08 -18.94 -1.30
CA PHE A 20 9.45 -17.71 -1.98
C PHE A 20 8.87 -17.64 -3.41
N ARG A 21 9.00 -18.71 -4.19
CA ARG A 21 8.49 -18.77 -5.56
C ARG A 21 6.98 -18.72 -5.63
N ILE A 22 6.28 -19.45 -4.78
CA ILE A 22 4.82 -19.42 -4.74
C ILE A 22 4.29 -18.07 -4.28
N LYS A 23 4.92 -17.45 -3.25
CA LYS A 23 4.55 -16.09 -2.82
C LYS A 23 4.72 -15.08 -3.95
N GLN A 24 5.86 -15.12 -4.63
CA GLN A 24 6.13 -14.24 -5.77
C GLN A 24 5.06 -14.41 -6.86
N LEU A 25 4.82 -15.65 -7.29
CA LEU A 25 3.82 -15.96 -8.32
C LEU A 25 2.41 -15.52 -7.91
N ALA A 26 2.00 -15.84 -6.70
CA ALA A 26 0.68 -15.49 -6.20
C ALA A 26 0.51 -13.97 -6.09
N THR A 27 1.48 -13.26 -5.51
CA THR A 27 1.43 -11.80 -5.36
C THR A 27 1.39 -11.09 -6.71
N GLU A 28 2.25 -11.48 -7.66
CA GLU A 28 2.30 -10.89 -9.00
C GLU A 28 1.00 -11.14 -9.76
N SER A 29 0.47 -12.36 -9.68
CA SER A 29 -0.78 -12.74 -10.33
C SER A 29 -1.99 -12.02 -9.71
N ILE A 30 -2.06 -11.90 -8.39
CA ILE A 30 -3.11 -11.15 -7.69
C ILE A 30 -3.07 -9.69 -8.13
N ASN A 31 -1.89 -9.05 -8.09
CA ASN A 31 -1.74 -7.65 -8.47
C ASN A 31 -2.19 -7.40 -9.90
N SER A 32 -1.75 -8.22 -10.85
CA SER A 32 -2.13 -8.06 -12.25
C SER A 32 -3.63 -8.26 -12.48
N THR A 33 -4.22 -9.29 -11.86
CA THR A 33 -5.65 -9.59 -12.00
C THR A 33 -6.53 -8.48 -11.42
N ILE A 34 -6.19 -7.99 -10.22
CA ILE A 34 -6.94 -6.90 -9.59
C ILE A 34 -6.76 -5.60 -10.37
N THR A 35 -5.55 -5.26 -10.81
CA THR A 35 -5.30 -4.06 -11.63
C THR A 35 -6.09 -4.12 -12.94
N GLU A 36 -6.17 -5.28 -13.58
CA GLU A 36 -6.97 -5.47 -14.77
C GLU A 36 -8.47 -5.34 -14.49
N ALA A 37 -8.96 -5.91 -13.40
CA ALA A 37 -10.36 -5.77 -12.97
C ALA A 37 -10.72 -4.30 -12.70
N ILE A 38 -9.85 -3.56 -11.99
CA ILE A 38 -10.03 -2.13 -11.73
C ILE A 38 -10.10 -1.34 -13.03
N SER A 39 -9.19 -1.59 -13.99
CA SER A 39 -9.13 -0.86 -15.26
C SER A 39 -10.35 -1.08 -16.15
N ARG A 40 -11.03 -2.19 -16.01
CA ARG A 40 -12.23 -2.54 -16.79
C ARG A 40 -13.54 -2.10 -16.14
N SER A 41 -13.56 -1.89 -14.84
CA SER A 41 -14.77 -1.57 -14.08
C SER A 41 -14.93 -0.06 -13.93
N LYS A 42 -16.16 0.43 -14.18
CA LYS A 42 -16.53 1.83 -13.92
C LYS A 42 -17.00 2.07 -12.47
N HIS A 43 -17.11 1.03 -11.68
CA HIS A 43 -17.63 1.14 -10.30
C HIS A 43 -16.66 1.84 -9.35
N TYR A 44 -15.38 1.85 -9.68
CA TYR A 44 -14.35 2.48 -8.84
C TYR A 44 -14.41 4.01 -8.84
N ASP A 45 -14.97 4.62 -9.91
CA ASP A 45 -15.13 6.07 -10.01
C ASP A 45 -16.14 6.62 -8.99
N GLN A 46 -17.05 5.77 -8.50
CA GLN A 46 -18.12 6.13 -7.57
C GLN A 46 -17.82 5.77 -6.11
N LEU A 47 -16.60 5.30 -5.84
CA LEU A 47 -16.20 4.91 -4.49
C LEU A 47 -16.13 6.08 -3.53
N VAL A 48 -15.81 7.25 -4.05
CA VAL A 48 -15.59 8.47 -3.30
C VAL A 48 -16.67 9.50 -3.60
N GLU A 49 -17.38 9.94 -2.56
CA GLU A 49 -18.35 11.02 -2.62
C GLU A 49 -17.80 12.28 -1.93
N TRP A 50 -17.75 13.37 -2.67
CA TRP A 50 -17.33 14.66 -2.16
C TRP A 50 -18.46 15.37 -1.45
N LYS A 51 -18.22 15.81 -0.21
CA LYS A 51 -19.13 16.71 0.50
C LYS A 51 -18.64 18.14 0.30
N THR A 52 -19.51 18.97 -0.27
CA THR A 52 -19.24 20.39 -0.48
C THR A 52 -20.17 21.24 0.40
N ASP A 53 -19.70 22.41 0.80
CA ASP A 53 -20.55 23.43 1.43
C ASP A 53 -21.38 24.22 0.41
N ALA A 54 -22.14 25.19 0.90
CA ALA A 54 -23.00 26.06 0.07
C ALA A 54 -22.20 26.93 -0.93
N SER A 55 -20.90 27.09 -0.73
CA SER A 55 -20.00 27.84 -1.61
C SER A 55 -19.32 26.95 -2.65
N GLY A 56 -19.57 25.63 -2.63
CA GLY A 56 -18.93 24.66 -3.51
C GLY A 56 -17.55 24.18 -3.02
N LYS A 57 -17.15 24.59 -1.81
CA LYS A 57 -15.88 24.17 -1.23
C LYS A 57 -15.99 22.75 -0.66
N ILE A 58 -14.99 21.90 -0.93
CA ILE A 58 -14.92 20.56 -0.39
C ILE A 58 -14.70 20.62 1.12
N THR A 59 -15.65 20.10 1.88
CA THR A 59 -15.62 20.05 3.35
C THR A 59 -15.33 18.66 3.90
N GLY A 60 -15.40 17.65 3.03
CA GLY A 60 -15.12 16.29 3.44
C GLY A 60 -15.22 15.29 2.30
N LEU A 61 -14.84 14.08 2.63
CA LEU A 61 -14.86 12.90 1.76
C LEU A 61 -15.64 11.80 2.48
N SER A 62 -16.53 11.15 1.75
CA SER A 62 -17.29 10.00 2.24
C SER A 62 -17.07 8.83 1.31
N LEU A 63 -16.79 7.66 1.87
CA LEU A 63 -16.76 6.42 1.08
C LEU A 63 -18.18 5.86 0.96
N ASN A 64 -18.56 5.50 -0.25
CA ASN A 64 -19.84 4.83 -0.50
C ASN A 64 -19.74 3.37 -0.06
N TYR A 65 -20.37 3.03 1.06
CA TYR A 65 -20.28 1.70 1.65
C TYR A 65 -20.86 0.59 0.76
N ALA A 66 -21.91 0.85 0.01
CA ALA A 66 -22.51 -0.13 -0.89
C ALA A 66 -21.54 -0.48 -2.04
N GLN A 67 -20.91 0.53 -2.63
CA GLN A 67 -19.89 0.35 -3.66
C GLN A 67 -18.64 -0.34 -3.09
N HIS A 68 -18.23 0.03 -1.87
CA HIS A 68 -17.15 -0.63 -1.16
C HIS A 68 -17.39 -2.14 -1.06
N MET A 69 -18.55 -2.55 -0.56
CA MET A 69 -18.89 -3.97 -0.39
C MET A 69 -18.97 -4.73 -1.72
N GLN A 70 -19.49 -4.09 -2.76
CA GLN A 70 -19.53 -4.68 -4.09
C GLN A 70 -18.12 -4.93 -4.64
N ILE A 71 -17.25 -3.93 -4.57
CA ILE A 71 -15.85 -4.03 -5.02
C ILE A 71 -15.12 -5.14 -4.27
N VAL A 72 -15.27 -5.21 -2.96
CA VAL A 72 -14.66 -6.26 -2.14
C VAL A 72 -15.14 -7.64 -2.53
N SER A 73 -16.46 -7.81 -2.74
CA SER A 73 -17.05 -9.09 -3.16
C SER A 73 -16.52 -9.55 -4.52
N GLU A 74 -16.50 -8.67 -5.51
CA GLU A 74 -15.98 -8.95 -6.85
C GLU A 74 -14.48 -9.31 -6.79
N ALA A 75 -13.72 -8.59 -5.98
CA ALA A 75 -12.29 -8.85 -5.82
C ALA A 75 -12.01 -10.20 -5.15
N ILE A 76 -12.81 -10.61 -4.15
CA ILE A 76 -12.71 -11.94 -3.53
C ILE A 76 -12.92 -13.03 -4.59
N GLU A 77 -13.99 -12.93 -5.39
CA GLU A 77 -14.27 -13.91 -6.44
C GLU A 77 -13.12 -14.02 -7.46
N HIS A 78 -12.55 -12.88 -7.88
CA HIS A 78 -11.44 -12.87 -8.81
C HIS A 78 -10.19 -13.50 -8.21
N VAL A 79 -9.84 -13.17 -6.97
CA VAL A 79 -8.66 -13.74 -6.28
C VAL A 79 -8.83 -15.23 -6.06
N GLU A 80 -9.98 -15.69 -5.59
CA GLU A 80 -10.24 -17.12 -5.34
C GLU A 80 -10.23 -17.93 -6.65
N SER A 81 -10.85 -17.42 -7.71
CA SER A 81 -10.80 -18.04 -9.03
C SER A 81 -9.37 -18.16 -9.57
N LEU A 82 -8.59 -17.08 -9.46
CA LEU A 82 -7.19 -17.03 -9.87
C LEU A 82 -6.35 -18.06 -9.09
N LEU A 83 -6.43 -18.06 -7.76
CA LEU A 83 -5.67 -18.98 -6.92
C LEU A 83 -6.07 -20.42 -7.17
N GLY A 84 -7.36 -20.68 -7.42
CA GLY A 84 -7.87 -21.99 -7.84
C GLY A 84 -7.23 -22.47 -9.16
N GLN A 85 -7.15 -21.61 -10.16
CA GLN A 85 -6.53 -21.91 -11.45
C GLN A 85 -5.01 -22.15 -11.32
N LEU A 86 -4.31 -21.29 -10.57
CA LEU A 86 -2.88 -21.41 -10.35
C LEU A 86 -2.53 -22.69 -9.56
N SER A 87 -3.37 -23.10 -8.63
CA SER A 87 -3.14 -24.32 -7.83
C SER A 87 -3.12 -25.61 -8.65
N THR A 88 -3.71 -25.59 -9.84
CA THR A 88 -3.69 -26.74 -10.77
C THR A 88 -2.39 -26.86 -11.57
N ARG A 89 -1.55 -25.84 -11.56
CA ARG A 89 -0.29 -25.80 -12.32
C ARG A 89 0.89 -25.87 -11.37
N PRO A 90 1.59 -27.02 -11.27
CA PRO A 90 2.77 -27.10 -10.42
C PRO A 90 3.92 -26.27 -11.01
N GLU A 91 4.59 -25.53 -10.14
CA GLU A 91 5.85 -24.86 -10.43
C GLU A 91 7.00 -25.88 -10.42
N LYS A 92 7.98 -25.68 -11.30
CA LYS A 92 9.14 -26.54 -11.41
C LYS A 92 10.37 -25.84 -10.85
N ILE A 93 11.01 -26.44 -9.87
CA ILE A 93 12.22 -25.92 -9.25
C ILE A 93 13.35 -26.91 -9.50
N PRO A 94 14.46 -26.50 -10.15
CA PRO A 94 15.63 -27.37 -10.34
C PRO A 94 16.22 -27.81 -9.00
N LEU A 95 16.54 -29.10 -8.86
CA LEU A 95 17.10 -29.68 -7.64
C LEU A 95 18.37 -28.95 -7.18
N GLY A 96 19.21 -28.52 -8.12
CA GLY A 96 20.43 -27.78 -7.82
C GLY A 96 20.19 -26.49 -7.02
N LEU A 97 19.10 -25.78 -7.29
CA LEU A 97 18.67 -24.62 -6.48
C LEU A 97 18.22 -25.04 -5.08
N ALA A 98 17.52 -26.18 -4.97
CA ALA A 98 17.06 -26.71 -3.68
C ALA A 98 18.22 -27.17 -2.78
N LEU A 99 19.39 -27.50 -3.37
CA LEU A 99 20.61 -27.83 -2.63
C LEU A 99 21.39 -26.60 -2.15
N GLY A 100 20.95 -25.39 -2.48
CA GLY A 100 21.61 -24.17 -2.08
C GLY A 100 22.95 -23.89 -2.76
N SER A 101 23.26 -24.59 -3.84
CA SER A 101 24.51 -24.46 -4.57
C SER A 101 24.38 -23.52 -5.76
N ALA A 102 25.09 -22.40 -5.73
CA ALA A 102 25.12 -21.47 -6.85
C ALA A 102 25.72 -22.07 -8.12
N LEU A 103 26.62 -23.04 -7.98
CA LEU A 103 27.27 -23.75 -9.11
C LEU A 103 26.36 -24.78 -9.77
N LEU A 104 25.44 -25.35 -9.01
CA LEU A 104 24.52 -26.40 -9.47
C LEU A 104 23.10 -25.86 -9.73
N GLY A 105 22.90 -24.53 -9.64
CA GLY A 105 21.59 -23.87 -9.62
C GLY A 105 20.66 -24.27 -10.77
N SER A 106 21.19 -24.52 -11.97
CA SER A 106 20.43 -24.97 -13.15
C SER A 106 20.55 -26.46 -13.46
N MET A 107 21.24 -27.22 -12.61
CA MET A 107 21.50 -28.65 -12.84
C MET A 107 20.59 -29.53 -11.98
N GLY A 108 20.31 -30.73 -12.48
CA GLY A 108 19.48 -31.72 -11.81
C GLY A 108 18.04 -31.76 -12.31
N PRO A 109 17.29 -32.79 -11.88
CA PRO A 109 15.89 -32.91 -12.24
C PRO A 109 15.03 -31.79 -11.60
N ASP A 110 13.95 -31.43 -12.26
CA ASP A 110 12.96 -30.52 -11.75
C ASP A 110 12.12 -31.16 -10.63
N ILE A 111 11.95 -30.45 -9.55
CA ILE A 111 11.05 -30.80 -8.46
C ILE A 111 9.75 -30.02 -8.64
N ALA A 112 8.64 -30.74 -8.75
CA ALA A 112 7.32 -30.10 -8.80
C ALA A 112 6.91 -29.63 -7.41
N VAL A 113 6.60 -28.33 -7.31
CA VAL A 113 6.00 -27.72 -6.14
C VAL A 113 4.63 -27.16 -6.51
N SER A 114 3.69 -27.25 -5.60
CA SER A 114 2.34 -26.75 -5.82
C SER A 114 1.84 -26.07 -4.55
N PHE A 115 0.68 -25.47 -4.64
CA PHE A 115 -0.02 -24.94 -3.46
C PHE A 115 -1.51 -25.22 -3.55
N ARG A 116 -2.20 -25.09 -2.44
CA ARG A 116 -3.66 -25.09 -2.37
C ARG A 116 -4.11 -23.88 -1.55
N PRO A 117 -5.10 -23.12 -2.02
CA PRO A 117 -5.73 -22.09 -1.18
C PRO A 117 -6.38 -22.75 0.04
N VAL A 118 -6.30 -22.10 1.20
CA VAL A 118 -6.88 -22.56 2.47
C VAL A 118 -7.88 -21.50 2.91
N GLY A 119 -9.14 -21.88 3.08
CA GLY A 119 -10.20 -20.92 3.44
C GLY A 119 -10.53 -19.95 2.31
N HIS A 120 -10.98 -18.78 2.71
CA HIS A 120 -11.35 -17.69 1.82
C HIS A 120 -10.34 -16.55 1.85
N ALA A 121 -10.17 -15.87 0.73
CA ALA A 121 -9.38 -14.65 0.68
C ALA A 121 -10.07 -13.56 1.52
N LYS A 122 -9.29 -12.81 2.31
CA LYS A 122 -9.76 -11.63 3.03
C LYS A 122 -9.30 -10.40 2.30
N ILE A 123 -10.22 -9.52 2.01
CA ILE A 123 -9.95 -8.28 1.29
C ILE A 123 -10.57 -7.12 2.05
N ASP A 124 -9.74 -6.13 2.37
CA ASP A 124 -10.12 -4.91 3.04
C ASP A 124 -9.73 -3.70 2.19
N LEU A 125 -10.65 -2.74 2.04
CA LEU A 125 -10.34 -1.42 1.52
C LEU A 125 -9.87 -0.53 2.66
N LYS A 126 -8.72 0.11 2.46
CA LYS A 126 -8.11 1.02 3.44
C LYS A 126 -7.75 2.34 2.78
N SER A 127 -7.71 3.39 3.58
CA SER A 127 -7.17 4.68 3.19
C SER A 127 -5.90 5.00 3.96
N ARG A 128 -4.96 5.65 3.27
CA ARG A 128 -3.73 6.20 3.83
C ARG A 128 -3.65 7.66 3.44
N GLU A 129 -3.34 8.50 4.40
CA GLU A 129 -3.16 9.92 4.20
C GLU A 129 -1.68 10.26 4.27
N SER A 130 -1.23 11.14 3.38
CA SER A 130 0.14 11.65 3.37
C SER A 130 0.17 13.13 3.02
N ASP A 131 1.05 13.88 3.68
CA ASP A 131 1.26 15.28 3.37
C ASP A 131 1.87 15.43 1.97
N ALA A 132 1.22 16.23 1.13
CA ALA A 132 1.66 16.48 -0.25
C ALA A 132 2.23 17.89 -0.45
N GLY A 133 2.38 18.67 0.61
CA GLY A 133 2.89 20.04 0.61
C GLY A 133 2.08 20.98 1.47
N ILE A 134 2.29 22.29 1.31
CA ILE A 134 1.59 23.30 2.11
C ILE A 134 0.09 23.23 1.80
N ASN A 135 -0.73 22.88 2.80
CA ASN A 135 -2.18 22.75 2.70
C ASN A 135 -2.69 21.73 1.66
N MET A 136 -1.92 20.68 1.41
CA MET A 136 -2.33 19.60 0.51
C MET A 136 -2.18 18.26 1.21
N VAL A 137 -3.20 17.41 1.08
CA VAL A 137 -3.22 16.04 1.60
C VAL A 137 -3.50 15.09 0.45
N LEU A 138 -2.62 14.13 0.26
CA LEU A 138 -2.85 13.03 -0.65
C LEU A 138 -3.53 11.90 0.11
N VAL A 139 -4.72 11.53 -0.32
CA VAL A 139 -5.45 10.37 0.19
C VAL A 139 -5.31 9.23 -0.83
N GLU A 140 -4.68 8.16 -0.43
CA GLU A 140 -4.57 6.93 -1.19
C GLU A 140 -5.61 5.93 -0.67
N VAL A 141 -6.47 5.42 -1.56
CA VAL A 141 -7.36 4.29 -1.26
C VAL A 141 -6.74 3.05 -1.88
N TYR A 142 -6.49 2.03 -1.08
CA TYR A 142 -5.89 0.78 -1.51
C TYR A 142 -6.64 -0.44 -0.97
N MET A 143 -6.54 -1.52 -1.72
CA MET A 143 -7.07 -2.82 -1.36
C MET A 143 -5.97 -3.65 -0.74
N GLN A 144 -6.18 -4.13 0.49
CA GLN A 144 -5.29 -5.06 1.17
C GLN A 144 -5.88 -6.47 1.07
N ILE A 145 -5.12 -7.36 0.48
CA ILE A 145 -5.52 -8.73 0.17
C ILE A 145 -4.68 -9.68 1.01
N HIS A 146 -5.33 -10.59 1.71
CA HIS A 146 -4.70 -11.68 2.45
C HIS A 146 -5.26 -13.01 1.96
N ALA A 147 -4.37 -13.89 1.47
CA ALA A 147 -4.72 -15.23 1.04
C ALA A 147 -3.84 -16.27 1.76
N GLU A 148 -4.49 -17.23 2.39
CA GLU A 148 -3.79 -18.34 3.04
C GLU A 148 -3.58 -19.47 2.04
N LEU A 149 -2.34 -19.93 1.91
CA LEU A 149 -1.94 -20.99 0.99
C LEU A 149 -1.26 -22.11 1.76
N MET A 150 -1.54 -23.35 1.39
CA MET A 150 -0.78 -24.52 1.83
C MET A 150 0.20 -24.89 0.71
N ILE A 151 1.48 -24.65 0.93
CA ILE A 151 2.54 -24.99 0.00
C ILE A 151 2.88 -26.48 0.14
N ILE A 152 2.96 -27.17 -0.97
CA ILE A 152 3.14 -28.61 -1.05
C ILE A 152 4.42 -28.91 -1.83
N VAL A 153 5.35 -29.57 -1.17
CA VAL A 153 6.56 -30.11 -1.76
C VAL A 153 6.61 -31.65 -1.56
N PRO A 154 7.43 -32.41 -2.29
CA PRO A 154 7.42 -33.87 -2.19
C PRO A 154 7.58 -34.44 -0.79
N PHE A 155 8.24 -33.72 0.11
CA PHE A 155 8.56 -34.21 1.45
C PHE A 155 7.89 -33.43 2.56
N GLY A 156 6.94 -32.56 2.26
CA GLY A 156 6.24 -31.80 3.29
C GLY A 156 5.32 -30.73 2.78
N THR A 157 4.62 -30.13 3.72
CA THR A 157 3.71 -29.00 3.48
C THR A 157 4.02 -27.88 4.46
N GLN A 158 3.74 -26.64 4.06
CA GLN A 158 3.90 -25.47 4.92
C GLN A 158 2.77 -24.47 4.65
N PRO A 159 2.06 -24.03 5.70
CA PRO A 159 1.10 -22.93 5.55
C PRO A 159 1.86 -21.61 5.36
N GLU A 160 1.33 -20.76 4.50
CA GLU A 160 1.91 -19.45 4.21
C GLU A 160 0.80 -18.45 3.91
N VAL A 161 1.00 -17.19 4.33
CA VAL A 161 0.08 -16.09 4.05
C VAL A 161 0.69 -15.19 2.99
N VAL A 162 -0.04 -15.00 1.92
CA VAL A 162 0.29 -14.02 0.87
C VAL A 162 -0.48 -12.75 1.17
N THR A 163 0.24 -11.65 1.31
CA THR A 163 -0.34 -10.31 1.48
C THR A 163 0.04 -9.46 0.29
N SER A 164 -0.95 -8.76 -0.26
CA SER A 164 -0.75 -7.82 -1.35
C SER A 164 -1.51 -6.53 -1.10
N GLU A 165 -0.94 -5.39 -1.50
CA GLU A 165 -1.58 -4.08 -1.46
C GLU A 165 -1.67 -3.54 -2.89
N VAL A 166 -2.90 -3.26 -3.34
CA VAL A 166 -3.14 -2.74 -4.68
C VAL A 166 -3.80 -1.37 -4.56
N PRO A 167 -3.17 -0.29 -5.01
CA PRO A 167 -3.77 1.04 -5.01
C PRO A 167 -4.94 1.08 -5.99
N ILE A 168 -6.05 1.67 -5.54
CA ILE A 168 -7.29 1.81 -6.34
C ILE A 168 -7.46 3.25 -6.80
N SER A 169 -7.26 4.21 -5.91
CA SER A 169 -7.50 5.62 -6.18
C SER A 169 -6.55 6.51 -5.41
N TYR A 170 -6.14 7.60 -6.04
CA TYR A 170 -5.40 8.68 -5.43
C TYR A 170 -6.22 9.96 -5.52
N VAL A 171 -6.40 10.62 -4.39
CA VAL A 171 -7.14 11.86 -4.29
C VAL A 171 -6.25 12.91 -3.65
N LEU A 172 -5.99 14.01 -4.37
CA LEU A 172 -5.29 15.15 -3.83
C LEU A 172 -6.31 16.18 -3.32
N VAL A 173 -6.35 16.38 -2.02
CA VAL A 173 -7.16 17.41 -1.39
C VAL A 173 -6.30 18.67 -1.23
N VAL A 174 -6.68 19.74 -1.90
CA VAL A 174 -6.00 21.03 -1.82
C VAL A 174 -6.81 21.96 -0.92
N GLY A 175 -6.21 22.37 0.19
CA GLY A 175 -6.78 23.38 1.08
C GLY A 175 -6.47 24.81 0.60
N ASP A 176 -7.16 25.78 1.18
CA ASP A 176 -6.86 27.19 0.90
C ASP A 176 -5.53 27.57 1.54
N VAL A 177 -4.63 28.14 0.76
CA VAL A 177 -3.44 28.80 1.28
C VAL A 177 -3.83 30.23 1.64
N PRO A 178 -3.80 30.60 2.92
CA PRO A 178 -4.05 31.99 3.29
C PRO A 178 -2.93 32.85 2.70
N MET A 179 -3.26 33.64 1.69
CA MET A 179 -2.32 34.57 1.07
C MET A 179 -2.38 35.88 1.83
N TYR A 180 -1.42 36.10 2.73
CA TYR A 180 -1.24 37.38 3.40
C TYR A 180 -0.24 38.21 2.60
N TYR A 181 -0.74 39.27 1.94
CA TYR A 181 0.11 40.28 1.31
C TYR A 181 0.30 41.44 2.29
N PHE A 182 1.55 41.75 2.56
CA PHE A 182 1.92 42.96 3.32
C PHE A 182 2.58 43.96 2.36
N ASP A 183 2.26 45.24 2.52
CA ASP A 183 2.98 46.29 1.84
C ASP A 183 4.40 46.44 2.41
N ASN A 184 5.22 47.28 1.79
CA ASN A 184 6.58 47.56 2.26
C ASN A 184 6.64 48.30 3.61
N LYS A 185 5.51 48.63 4.20
CA LYS A 185 5.36 49.23 5.53
C LYS A 185 4.78 48.24 6.56
N GLY A 186 4.55 46.97 6.18
CA GLY A 186 4.02 45.94 7.05
C GLY A 186 2.50 45.99 7.25
N ASN A 187 1.76 46.71 6.41
CA ASN A 187 0.29 46.74 6.49
C ASN A 187 -0.29 45.67 5.54
N PRO A 188 -1.40 45.01 5.93
CA PRO A 188 -2.06 44.06 5.04
C PRO A 188 -2.52 44.75 3.76
N ALA A 189 -2.09 44.25 2.61
CA ALA A 189 -2.44 44.76 1.29
C ALA A 189 -3.34 43.73 0.56
N GLY A 190 -4.50 44.17 0.05
CA GLY A 190 -5.38 43.35 -0.77
C GLY A 190 -6.86 43.39 -0.36
N PRO A 191 -7.75 42.73 -1.10
CA PRO A 191 -9.19 42.77 -0.89
C PRO A 191 -9.67 42.11 0.44
N TRP A 192 -8.74 41.60 1.26
CA TRP A 192 -8.99 40.84 2.48
C TRP A 192 -8.81 41.66 3.77
N GLN A 193 -8.87 42.99 3.71
CA GLN A 193 -8.71 43.89 4.87
C GLN A 193 -9.68 43.67 6.03
N GLN A 194 -10.68 42.78 5.87
CA GLN A 194 -11.69 42.49 6.89
C GLN A 194 -11.47 41.19 7.67
N HIS A 195 -10.41 40.41 7.39
CA HIS A 195 -10.14 39.21 8.16
C HIS A 195 -9.13 39.48 9.26
N VAL A 196 -9.51 39.18 10.47
CA VAL A 196 -8.69 39.31 11.68
C VAL A 196 -7.39 38.53 11.51
N ILE A 197 -6.29 39.28 11.42
CA ILE A 197 -4.93 38.68 11.41
C ILE A 197 -4.73 37.99 12.75
N PRO A 198 -4.32 36.73 12.80
CA PRO A 198 -3.92 36.09 14.05
C PRO A 198 -2.81 36.93 14.68
N ASN A 199 -2.97 37.29 15.95
CA ASN A 199 -2.00 38.09 16.68
C ASN A 199 -0.71 37.25 16.87
N ILE A 200 0.21 37.35 15.93
CA ILE A 200 1.53 36.72 16.04
C ILE A 200 2.38 37.65 16.92
N ALA A 201 2.41 37.37 18.21
CA ALA A 201 3.35 38.00 19.12
C ALA A 201 4.77 37.53 18.74
N LEU A 202 5.50 38.36 18.04
CA LEU A 202 6.93 38.15 17.85
C LEU A 202 7.60 38.31 19.22
N PRO A 203 8.47 37.39 19.63
CA PRO A 203 9.26 37.56 20.85
C PRO A 203 10.13 38.81 20.67
N VAL A 204 9.85 39.82 21.47
CA VAL A 204 10.71 41.00 21.54
C VAL A 204 11.99 40.58 22.23
N GLY A 205 13.08 40.56 21.49
CA GLY A 205 14.41 40.29 22.06
C GLY A 205 14.74 41.35 23.15
N PRO A 206 15.59 40.99 24.12
CA PRO A 206 15.93 41.92 25.19
C PRO A 206 16.55 43.20 24.59
N HIS A 207 15.97 44.36 24.95
CA HIS A 207 16.54 45.65 24.66
C HIS A 207 17.87 45.74 25.43
N GLU A 208 18.97 45.81 24.73
CA GLU A 208 20.29 46.19 25.27
C GLU A 208 20.24 47.73 25.51
N ASP A 209 20.01 48.13 26.76
CA ASP A 209 20.15 49.51 27.18
C ASP A 209 21.63 49.89 27.09
N ARG A 210 21.99 50.51 25.97
CA ARG A 210 23.28 51.27 25.88
C ARG A 210 23.05 52.66 26.48
N ASN A 211 23.06 52.74 27.80
CA ASN A 211 23.35 54.00 28.43
C ASN A 211 24.86 54.21 28.47
N GLY A 212 25.33 55.05 27.58
CA GLY A 212 26.65 55.64 27.64
C GLY A 212 26.73 56.62 28.79
N GLU A 213 27.56 56.35 29.72
CA GLU A 213 28.08 57.38 30.61
C GLU A 213 29.41 57.86 30.04
N GLY A 214 29.41 59.08 29.51
CA GLY A 214 30.55 59.91 29.44
C GLY A 214 30.45 60.93 30.58
N HIS A 215 31.44 60.94 31.41
CA HIS A 215 31.97 62.20 32.04
C HIS A 215 33.19 61.89 32.89
N ASP A 216 34.15 62.66 32.60
CA ASP A 216 35.34 63.24 33.22
C ASP A 216 36.63 62.49 33.07
#